data_8f5e39dbea181d3b7e38430214a5b9d5
#
_entry.id   8f5e39dbea181d3b7e38430214a5b9d5
#
_cell.length_a   1.000
_cell.length_b   1.000
_cell.length_c   1.000
_cell.angle_alpha   90.00
_cell.angle_beta   90.00
_cell.angle_gamma   90.00
#
_symmetry.space_group_name_H-M   'P 1'
#
loop_
_entity.id
_entity.type
_entity.pdbx_description
1 polymer ?
#
loop_
_entity_poly.entity_id
_entity_poly.type
_entity_poly.pdbx_seq_one_letter_code
_entity_poly.pdbx_strand_id
1 'polypeptide(L)'
;LEWDCWHTAEHIGDSLLSYAWQLAVQPTARYVRAVATAEKDASPAEVLEFAVTGGRILASMVRTSRAHVRAYHPAGMSDPEGFAGMGCYEALLHGNDIARGFGLSLDPPRDVCRRVLARIFPRAPGDLADVDPWSALLWAGARIELPGLPPGPNWPMHPAPRTS
;
A
#
# COMPACT_ATOMS: atom_id res chain seq x y z
N LEU A 1 15.46 -2.84 9.20
CA LEU A 1 15.00 -2.68 7.81
C LEU A 1 15.99 -3.37 6.89
N GLU A 2 15.55 -4.15 5.92
CA GLU A 2 16.42 -4.73 4.87
C GLU A 2 16.90 -3.65 3.89
N TRP A 3 16.13 -2.56 3.76
CA TRP A 3 16.41 -1.41 2.91
C TRP A 3 16.65 -0.16 3.76
N ASP A 4 17.49 0.73 3.26
CA ASP A 4 17.61 2.08 3.82
C ASP A 4 16.39 2.97 3.47
N CYS A 5 16.32 4.15 4.04
CA CYS A 5 15.20 5.05 3.82
C CYS A 5 15.07 5.51 2.36
N TRP A 6 16.19 5.63 1.63
CA TRP A 6 16.21 6.05 0.23
C TRP A 6 15.56 4.98 -0.66
N HIS A 7 16.03 3.72 -0.56
CA HIS A 7 15.45 2.59 -1.31
C HIS A 7 14.01 2.29 -0.90
N THR A 8 13.65 2.52 0.37
CA THR A 8 12.27 2.40 0.84
C THR A 8 11.35 3.44 0.17
N ALA A 9 11.81 4.69 0.03
CA ALA A 9 11.06 5.73 -0.66
C ALA A 9 10.95 5.46 -2.17
N GLU A 10 12.01 4.96 -2.80
CA GLU A 10 12.00 4.52 -4.20
C GLU A 10 10.98 3.40 -4.41
N HIS A 11 10.96 2.39 -3.53
CA HIS A 11 10.00 1.30 -3.58
C HIS A 11 8.55 1.79 -3.49
N ILE A 12 8.25 2.78 -2.64
CA ILE A 12 6.91 3.40 -2.59
C ILE A 12 6.55 3.95 -3.98
N GLY A 13 7.45 4.71 -4.61
CA GLY A 13 7.23 5.30 -5.93
C GLY A 13 6.95 4.25 -7.01
N ASP A 14 7.79 3.21 -7.08
CA ASP A 14 7.61 2.10 -8.02
C ASP A 14 6.29 1.36 -7.81
N SER A 15 5.95 1.02 -6.58
CA SER A 15 4.70 0.32 -6.24
C SER A 15 3.47 1.13 -6.67
N LEU A 16 3.44 2.43 -6.36
CA LEU A 16 2.31 3.29 -6.69
C LEU A 16 2.17 3.49 -8.21
N LEU A 17 3.28 3.64 -8.94
CA LEU A 17 3.27 3.70 -10.39
C LEU A 17 2.87 2.36 -11.01
N SER A 18 3.37 1.24 -10.50
CA SER A 18 2.96 -0.09 -10.94
C SER A 18 1.45 -0.28 -10.85
N TYR A 19 0.82 0.11 -9.73
CA TYR A 19 -0.63 0.07 -9.56
C TYR A 19 -1.37 0.99 -10.54
N ALA A 20 -0.84 2.18 -10.80
CA ALA A 20 -1.40 3.09 -11.78
C ALA A 20 -1.37 2.50 -13.21
N TRP A 21 -0.26 1.84 -13.59
CA TRP A 21 -0.14 1.16 -14.88
C TRP A 21 -1.12 0.00 -15.03
N GLN A 22 -1.39 -0.76 -13.94
CA GLN A 22 -2.41 -1.81 -13.98
C GLN A 22 -3.78 -1.21 -14.34
N LEU A 23 -4.15 -0.09 -13.74
CA LEU A 23 -5.42 0.59 -14.05
C LEU A 23 -5.45 1.17 -15.47
N ALA A 24 -4.32 1.66 -15.97
CA ALA A 24 -4.22 2.22 -17.31
C ALA A 24 -4.31 1.15 -18.41
N VAL A 25 -3.60 0.03 -18.24
CA VAL A 25 -3.45 -1.03 -19.26
C VAL A 25 -4.50 -2.13 -19.10
N GLN A 26 -4.99 -2.36 -17.88
CA GLN A 26 -5.98 -3.38 -17.50
C GLN A 26 -5.57 -4.82 -17.91
N PRO A 27 -4.33 -5.25 -17.64
CA PRO A 27 -3.90 -6.60 -17.99
C PRO A 27 -4.65 -7.63 -17.13
N THR A 28 -4.89 -8.82 -17.69
CA THR A 28 -5.67 -9.87 -17.03
C THR A 28 -4.83 -11.03 -16.49
N ALA A 29 -3.56 -11.14 -16.87
CA ALA A 29 -2.75 -12.33 -16.58
C ALA A 29 -1.39 -12.05 -15.93
N ARG A 30 -0.92 -10.82 -15.94
CA ARG A 30 0.41 -10.45 -15.41
C ARG A 30 0.50 -8.95 -15.16
N TYR A 31 1.48 -8.52 -14.39
CA TYR A 31 1.84 -7.10 -14.32
C TYR A 31 2.31 -6.54 -15.67
N VAL A 32 2.12 -5.23 -15.85
CA VAL A 32 2.85 -4.49 -16.88
C VAL A 32 4.35 -4.70 -16.63
N ARG A 33 5.07 -5.09 -17.68
CA ARG A 33 6.51 -5.41 -17.58
C ARG A 33 7.35 -4.13 -17.63
N ALA A 34 7.23 -3.34 -16.60
CA ALA A 34 7.99 -2.11 -16.39
C ALA A 34 8.34 -1.97 -14.91
N VAL A 35 9.39 -1.25 -14.63
CA VAL A 35 9.85 -0.87 -13.30
C VAL A 35 10.14 0.62 -13.35
N ALA A 36 9.72 1.37 -12.33
CA ALA A 36 10.07 2.77 -12.18
C ALA A 36 11.17 2.89 -11.10
N THR A 37 12.24 3.58 -11.45
CA THR A 37 13.34 3.84 -10.53
C THR A 37 13.66 5.33 -10.48
N ALA A 38 14.07 5.83 -9.33
CA ALA A 38 14.67 7.14 -9.23
C ALA A 38 16.07 7.14 -9.87
N GLU A 39 16.59 8.30 -10.24
CA GLU A 39 17.98 8.41 -10.69
C GLU A 39 18.91 8.07 -9.52
N LYS A 40 20.03 7.40 -9.81
CA LYS A 40 20.94 6.86 -8.77
C LYS A 40 21.58 7.94 -7.89
N ASP A 41 21.67 9.15 -8.40
CA ASP A 41 22.20 10.35 -7.70
C ASP A 41 21.11 11.27 -7.17
N ALA A 42 19.83 10.84 -7.24
CA ALA A 42 18.74 11.61 -6.68
C ALA A 42 18.90 11.81 -5.18
N SER A 43 18.76 13.05 -4.74
CA SER A 43 18.76 13.39 -3.32
C SER A 43 17.54 12.75 -2.59
N PRO A 44 17.57 12.60 -1.26
CA PRO A 44 16.43 12.09 -0.50
C PRO A 44 15.12 12.88 -0.75
N ALA A 45 15.21 14.18 -0.99
CA ALA A 45 14.04 15.01 -1.30
C ALA A 45 13.44 14.66 -2.67
N GLU A 46 14.28 14.41 -3.68
CA GLU A 46 13.85 14.05 -5.03
C GLU A 46 13.26 12.63 -5.08
N VAL A 47 13.77 11.69 -4.27
CA VAL A 47 13.17 10.36 -4.15
C VAL A 47 11.81 10.41 -3.45
N LEU A 48 11.64 11.28 -2.44
CA LEU A 48 10.33 11.53 -1.85
C LEU A 48 9.36 12.18 -2.86
N GLU A 49 9.85 13.11 -3.70
CA GLU A 49 9.06 13.69 -4.79
C GLU A 49 8.61 12.62 -5.79
N PHE A 50 9.49 11.67 -6.15
CA PHE A 50 9.16 10.52 -6.98
C PHE A 50 8.02 9.68 -6.34
N ALA A 51 8.11 9.34 -5.04
CA ALA A 51 7.07 8.61 -4.32
C ALA A 51 5.73 9.37 -4.31
N VAL A 52 5.76 10.67 -4.01
CA VAL A 52 4.56 11.55 -4.03
C VAL A 52 3.95 11.63 -5.42
N THR A 53 4.79 11.71 -6.46
CA THR A 53 4.34 11.72 -7.86
C THR A 53 3.63 10.43 -8.22
N GLY A 54 4.18 9.27 -7.86
CA GLY A 54 3.52 7.97 -8.01
C GLY A 54 2.14 7.94 -7.36
N GLY A 55 2.04 8.46 -6.12
CA GLY A 55 0.75 8.56 -5.41
C GLY A 55 -0.27 9.45 -6.11
N ARG A 56 0.16 10.60 -6.64
CA ARG A 56 -0.72 11.50 -7.40
C ARG A 56 -1.23 10.88 -8.70
N ILE A 57 -0.36 10.16 -9.41
CA ILE A 57 -0.71 9.45 -10.64
C ILE A 57 -1.70 8.32 -10.33
N LEU A 58 -1.43 7.49 -9.32
CA LEU A 58 -2.35 6.43 -8.90
C LEU A 58 -3.71 7.02 -8.49
N ALA A 59 -3.73 8.07 -7.68
CA ALA A 59 -4.96 8.72 -7.26
C ALA A 59 -5.76 9.29 -8.46
N SER A 60 -5.08 9.80 -9.49
CA SER A 60 -5.72 10.23 -10.73
C SER A 60 -6.33 9.05 -11.48
N MET A 61 -5.58 7.96 -11.64
CA MET A 61 -6.06 6.75 -12.31
C MET A 61 -7.27 6.14 -11.59
N VAL A 62 -7.24 6.08 -10.26
CA VAL A 62 -8.38 5.60 -9.46
C VAL A 62 -9.62 6.45 -9.68
N ARG A 63 -9.50 7.79 -9.63
CA ARG A 63 -10.64 8.70 -9.82
C ARG A 63 -11.24 8.67 -11.23
N THR A 64 -10.45 8.40 -12.25
CA THR A 64 -10.88 8.39 -13.65
C THR A 64 -11.28 6.99 -14.14
N SER A 65 -10.93 5.95 -13.42
CA SER A 65 -11.31 4.58 -13.77
C SER A 65 -12.78 4.30 -13.45
N ARG A 66 -13.46 3.60 -14.35
CA ARG A 66 -14.83 3.15 -14.11
C ARG A 66 -14.84 2.01 -13.08
N ALA A 67 -15.89 1.90 -12.29
CA ALA A 67 -16.01 0.89 -11.21
C ALA A 67 -15.92 -0.57 -11.69
N HIS A 68 -16.24 -0.85 -12.97
CA HIS A 68 -16.13 -2.19 -13.54
C HIS A 68 -14.72 -2.57 -14.02
N VAL A 69 -13.77 -1.63 -14.03
CA VAL A 69 -12.38 -1.92 -14.41
C VAL A 69 -11.80 -3.00 -13.49
N ARG A 70 -11.12 -3.94 -14.11
CA ARG A 70 -10.40 -5.02 -13.42
C ARG A 70 -9.01 -5.14 -14.03
N ALA A 71 -8.01 -5.31 -13.17
CA ALA A 71 -6.64 -5.51 -13.60
C ALA A 71 -5.94 -6.54 -12.70
N TYR A 72 -4.94 -7.18 -13.26
CA TYR A 72 -4.18 -8.23 -12.59
C TYR A 72 -3.41 -7.69 -11.38
N HIS A 73 -3.44 -8.48 -10.31
CA HIS A 73 -2.52 -8.42 -9.18
C HIS A 73 -2.16 -9.86 -8.77
N PRO A 74 -0.95 -10.19 -8.28
CA PRO A 74 -0.58 -11.57 -7.91
C PRO A 74 -1.51 -12.19 -6.87
N ALA A 75 -2.10 -11.39 -5.98
CA ALA A 75 -3.08 -11.85 -5.00
C ALA A 75 -4.52 -11.95 -5.55
N GLY A 76 -4.74 -11.71 -6.84
CA GLY A 76 -6.03 -11.79 -7.52
C GLY A 76 -6.41 -10.51 -8.29
N MET A 77 -7.41 -10.62 -9.17
CA MET A 77 -7.90 -9.47 -9.94
C MET A 77 -8.41 -8.36 -9.01
N SER A 78 -7.97 -7.13 -9.24
CA SER A 78 -8.32 -5.97 -8.44
C SER A 78 -9.14 -4.94 -9.22
N ASP A 79 -9.91 -4.15 -8.50
CA ASP A 79 -10.63 -2.98 -8.98
C ASP A 79 -9.92 -1.67 -8.58
N PRO A 80 -10.39 -0.49 -9.04
CA PRO A 80 -9.78 0.78 -8.67
C PRO A 80 -9.72 1.01 -7.14
N GLU A 81 -10.75 0.59 -6.39
CA GLU A 81 -10.74 0.71 -4.92
C GLU A 81 -9.67 -0.18 -4.28
N GLY A 82 -9.47 -1.39 -4.81
CA GLY A 82 -8.42 -2.30 -4.35
C GLY A 82 -7.02 -1.74 -4.59
N PHE A 83 -6.74 -1.21 -5.77
CA PHE A 83 -5.47 -0.54 -6.05
C PHE A 83 -5.27 0.71 -5.19
N ALA A 84 -6.32 1.49 -4.92
CA ALA A 84 -6.24 2.61 -3.98
C ALA A 84 -5.89 2.13 -2.56
N GLY A 85 -6.54 1.08 -2.08
CA GLY A 85 -6.29 0.50 -0.75
C GLY A 85 -4.87 -0.03 -0.62
N MET A 86 -4.38 -0.78 -1.63
CA MET A 86 -2.99 -1.26 -1.65
C MET A 86 -1.99 -0.10 -1.69
N GLY A 87 -2.21 0.91 -2.53
CA GLY A 87 -1.34 2.08 -2.60
C GLY A 87 -1.30 2.87 -1.28
N CYS A 88 -2.43 3.03 -0.59
CA CYS A 88 -2.45 3.62 0.75
C CYS A 88 -1.70 2.75 1.75
N TYR A 89 -1.83 1.44 1.68
CA TYR A 89 -1.11 0.50 2.54
C TYR A 89 0.41 0.61 2.35
N GLU A 90 0.90 0.57 1.12
CA GLU A 90 2.32 0.76 0.80
C GLU A 90 2.86 2.09 1.38
N ALA A 91 2.16 3.19 1.09
CA ALA A 91 2.57 4.51 1.56
C ALA A 91 2.58 4.63 3.09
N LEU A 92 1.61 4.04 3.78
CA LEU A 92 1.51 4.09 5.24
C LEU A 92 2.57 3.22 5.91
N LEU A 93 2.74 1.97 5.49
CA LEU A 93 3.71 1.08 6.12
C LEU A 93 5.15 1.50 5.86
N HIS A 94 5.49 1.72 4.61
CA HIS A 94 6.85 2.13 4.26
C HIS A 94 7.16 3.57 4.67
N GLY A 95 6.15 4.45 4.71
CA GLY A 95 6.29 5.76 5.34
C GLY A 95 6.61 5.66 6.84
N ASN A 96 5.99 4.72 7.55
CA ASN A 96 6.35 4.42 8.94
C ASN A 96 7.76 3.83 9.06
N ASP A 97 8.15 2.96 8.15
CA ASP A 97 9.49 2.37 8.15
C ASP A 97 10.56 3.48 7.99
N ILE A 98 10.33 4.44 7.09
CA ILE A 98 11.19 5.62 6.93
C ILE A 98 11.18 6.48 8.20
N ALA A 99 10.01 6.83 8.75
CA ALA A 99 9.91 7.63 9.97
C ALA A 99 10.70 7.00 11.12
N ARG A 100 10.55 5.69 11.32
CA ARG A 100 11.31 4.93 12.33
C ARG A 100 12.82 4.96 12.08
N GLY A 101 13.25 4.94 10.82
CA GLY A 101 14.66 5.08 10.45
C GLY A 101 15.27 6.41 10.93
N PHE A 102 14.45 7.46 11.07
CA PHE A 102 14.83 8.76 11.63
C PHE A 102 14.48 8.93 13.12
N GLY A 103 14.04 7.88 13.81
CA GLY A 103 13.60 7.97 15.21
C GLY A 103 12.29 8.74 15.40
N LEU A 104 11.50 8.89 14.32
CA LEU A 104 10.21 9.56 14.33
C LEU A 104 9.06 8.55 14.40
N SER A 105 7.88 9.03 14.82
CA SER A 105 6.64 8.27 14.76
C SER A 105 5.71 8.86 13.70
N LEU A 106 5.06 7.99 12.94
CA LEU A 106 3.99 8.37 12.03
C LEU A 106 2.63 8.23 12.74
N ASP A 107 1.76 9.22 12.62
CA ASP A 107 0.42 9.24 13.20
C ASP A 107 -0.64 9.54 12.12
N PRO A 108 -1.00 8.56 11.28
CA PRO A 108 -1.93 8.78 10.19
C PRO A 108 -3.39 8.88 10.66
N PRO A 109 -4.29 9.48 9.85
CA PRO A 109 -5.70 9.54 10.15
C PRO A 109 -6.31 8.14 10.37
N ARG A 110 -6.97 7.93 11.51
CA ARG A 110 -7.53 6.63 11.91
C ARG A 110 -8.61 6.11 10.96
N ASP A 111 -9.37 7.00 10.35
CA ASP A 111 -10.39 6.64 9.36
C ASP A 111 -9.76 6.07 8.08
N VAL A 112 -8.61 6.58 7.65
CA VAL A 112 -7.86 6.04 6.52
C VAL A 112 -7.36 4.63 6.86
N CYS A 113 -6.72 4.45 8.01
CA CYS A 113 -6.23 3.15 8.47
C CYS A 113 -7.37 2.11 8.53
N ARG A 114 -8.52 2.48 9.09
CA ARG A 114 -9.70 1.61 9.18
C ARG A 114 -10.22 1.20 7.80
N ARG A 115 -10.32 2.15 6.86
CA ARG A 115 -10.77 1.84 5.49
C ARG A 115 -9.79 0.95 4.75
N VAL A 116 -8.49 1.19 4.87
CA VAL A 116 -7.45 0.35 4.28
C VAL A 116 -7.52 -1.06 4.87
N LEU A 117 -7.56 -1.18 6.20
CA LEU A 117 -7.65 -2.48 6.88
C LEU A 117 -8.88 -3.27 6.39
N ALA A 118 -10.05 -2.66 6.41
CA ALA A 118 -11.29 -3.30 5.98
C ALA A 118 -11.30 -3.66 4.48
N ARG A 119 -10.58 -2.91 3.64
CA ARG A 119 -10.55 -3.18 2.20
C ARG A 119 -9.53 -4.23 1.82
N ILE A 120 -8.34 -4.20 2.43
CA ILE A 120 -7.20 -5.04 2.03
C ILE A 120 -7.09 -6.30 2.89
N PHE A 121 -7.59 -6.26 4.12
CA PHE A 121 -7.56 -7.38 5.06
C PHE A 121 -8.97 -7.74 5.58
N PRO A 122 -9.94 -8.07 4.70
CA PRO A 122 -11.33 -8.31 5.09
C PRO A 122 -11.52 -9.55 5.98
N ARG A 123 -10.49 -10.39 6.11
CA ARG A 123 -10.49 -11.58 6.96
C ARG A 123 -9.67 -11.40 8.22
N ALA A 124 -9.29 -10.16 8.55
CA ALA A 124 -8.64 -9.89 9.81
C ALA A 124 -9.51 -10.37 10.98
N PRO A 125 -8.92 -10.90 12.07
CA PRO A 125 -9.69 -11.39 13.23
C PRO A 125 -10.64 -10.32 13.77
N GLY A 126 -11.82 -10.74 14.23
CA GLY A 126 -12.82 -9.85 14.82
C GLY A 126 -12.33 -9.09 16.05
N ASP A 127 -11.34 -9.65 16.74
CA ASP A 127 -10.70 -9.05 17.92
C ASP A 127 -9.95 -7.74 17.63
N LEU A 128 -9.78 -7.38 16.35
CA LEU A 128 -9.21 -6.10 15.93
C LEU A 128 -10.21 -4.94 16.00
N ALA A 129 -11.50 -5.18 16.25
CA ALA A 129 -12.53 -4.14 16.30
C ALA A 129 -12.26 -3.08 17.37
N ASP A 130 -11.70 -3.49 18.52
CA ASP A 130 -11.36 -2.63 19.64
C ASP A 130 -9.90 -2.13 19.63
N VAL A 131 -9.11 -2.55 18.66
CA VAL A 131 -7.72 -2.12 18.49
C VAL A 131 -7.66 -0.80 17.72
N ASP A 132 -6.75 0.09 18.13
CA ASP A 132 -6.48 1.30 17.35
C ASP A 132 -6.19 0.94 15.88
N PRO A 133 -6.88 1.55 14.90
CA PRO A 133 -6.78 1.16 13.49
C PRO A 133 -5.37 1.26 12.91
N TRP A 134 -4.55 2.19 13.39
CA TRP A 134 -3.17 2.28 12.96
C TRP A 134 -2.33 1.10 13.51
N SER A 135 -2.49 0.79 14.77
CA SER A 135 -1.86 -0.38 15.39
C SER A 135 -2.29 -1.68 14.70
N ALA A 136 -3.57 -1.83 14.38
CA ALA A 136 -4.08 -2.98 13.64
C ALA A 136 -3.45 -3.10 12.24
N LEU A 137 -3.25 -1.98 11.54
CA LEU A 137 -2.61 -1.97 10.23
C LEU A 137 -1.12 -2.31 10.30
N LEU A 138 -0.41 -1.79 11.30
CA LEU A 138 1.01 -2.12 11.57
C LEU A 138 1.17 -3.61 11.89
N TRP A 139 0.24 -4.17 12.70
CA TRP A 139 0.23 -5.60 12.99
C TRP A 139 -0.05 -6.43 11.73
N ALA A 140 -1.04 -6.07 10.92
CA ALA A 140 -1.32 -6.75 9.66
C ALA A 140 -0.11 -6.72 8.69
N GLY A 141 0.71 -5.69 8.77
CA GLY A 141 1.96 -5.54 8.03
C GLY A 141 3.19 -6.14 8.73
N ALA A 142 3.02 -6.87 9.82
CA ALA A 142 4.11 -7.49 10.59
C ALA A 142 5.15 -6.47 11.12
N ARG A 143 4.73 -5.24 11.44
CA ARG A 143 5.60 -4.21 12.02
C ARG A 143 5.56 -4.18 13.55
N ILE A 144 4.49 -4.67 14.14
CA ILE A 144 4.34 -4.79 15.60
C ILE A 144 3.65 -6.10 15.96
N GLU A 145 3.79 -6.52 17.21
CA GLU A 145 2.97 -7.56 17.83
C GLU A 145 1.81 -6.93 18.58
N LEU A 146 0.67 -7.62 18.65
CA LEU A 146 -0.48 -7.25 19.48
C LEU A 146 -0.75 -8.35 20.50
N PRO A 147 -0.98 -8.00 21.79
CA PRO A 147 -1.28 -8.98 22.84
C PRO A 147 -2.51 -9.83 22.48
N GLY A 148 -2.40 -11.13 22.64
CA GLY A 148 -3.50 -12.07 22.37
C GLY A 148 -3.72 -12.42 20.89
N LEU A 149 -3.00 -11.80 19.98
CA LEU A 149 -3.04 -12.15 18.57
C LEU A 149 -1.77 -12.92 18.17
N PRO A 150 -1.85 -13.84 17.20
CA PRO A 150 -0.66 -14.49 16.67
C PRO A 150 0.29 -13.44 16.09
N PRO A 151 1.61 -13.71 15.98
CA PRO A 151 2.53 -12.82 15.30
C PRO A 151 1.94 -12.38 13.97
N GLY A 152 2.10 -11.07 13.67
CA GLY A 152 1.50 -10.46 12.49
C GLY A 152 1.77 -11.33 11.27
N PRO A 153 0.74 -11.83 10.64
CA PRO A 153 0.93 -12.85 9.66
C PRO A 153 1.30 -12.20 8.35
N ASN A 154 1.87 -12.97 7.52
CA ASN A 154 1.67 -12.93 6.08
C ASN A 154 0.18 -13.05 5.73
N TRP A 155 -0.67 -12.15 6.22
CA TRP A 155 -2.06 -12.08 5.78
C TRP A 155 -2.04 -11.66 4.33
N PRO A 156 -2.45 -12.52 3.39
CA PRO A 156 -2.44 -12.12 2.01
C PRO A 156 -3.40 -10.94 1.82
N MET A 157 -2.91 -9.88 1.22
CA MET A 157 -3.77 -8.79 0.78
C MET A 157 -4.86 -9.35 -0.14
N HIS A 158 -6.09 -8.89 0.06
CA HIS A 158 -7.23 -9.24 -0.78
C HIS A 158 -7.57 -8.08 -1.72
N PRO A 159 -6.98 -8.03 -2.92
CA PRO A 159 -7.23 -6.96 -3.89
C PRO A 159 -8.58 -7.12 -4.59
N ALA A 160 -9.21 -8.30 -4.52
CA ALA A 160 -10.47 -8.60 -5.20
C ALA A 160 -11.58 -7.63 -4.81
N PRO A 161 -12.50 -7.31 -5.74
CA PRO A 161 -13.68 -6.50 -5.45
C PRO A 161 -14.49 -7.06 -4.28
N ARG A 162 -15.12 -6.18 -3.52
CA ARG A 162 -16.11 -6.62 -2.53
C ARG A 162 -17.27 -7.27 -3.26
N THR A 163 -17.66 -8.46 -2.84
CA THR A 163 -18.95 -9.03 -3.21
C THR A 163 -20.01 -8.24 -2.43
N SER A 164 -20.89 -7.53 -3.16
CA SER A 164 -22.09 -6.89 -2.63
C SER A 164 -23.04 -7.94 -2.05
#